data_fb84e5105017cd61d41a33a58617048c
#
_entry.id   fb84e5105017cd61d41a33a58617048c
#
_cell.length_a   1.000
_cell.length_b   1.000
_cell.length_c   1.000
_cell.angle_alpha   90.00
_cell.angle_beta   90.00
_cell.angle_gamma   90.00
#
_symmetry.space_group_name_H-M   'P 1'
#
loop_
_entity.id
_entity.type
_entity.pdbx_description
1 polymer ?
#
loop_
_entity_poly.entity_id
_entity_poly.type
_entity_poly.pdbx_seq_one_letter_code
_entity_poly.pdbx_strand_id
1 'polypeptide(L)'
;MTKAADISMSGTTRTEYLEVDPNIRLHISDLGEGRPIVLIHGWPLSDEMFEYQFSDLINSGFRVIAITLRGFGKSDKPFGSYNYDVHALDIKKVLTKLDIKDAILGGFSMGGAIAIRYVSAYDAAHVSKLALFGAAAPIWTQHKDFPYNFPKSAVDDLIKLNYEDRPMLISNFSKILSATETSLNEGIRNWLNGICLSASSYATAQSLIALRDTDLRGDLEKITIPTLIMHGKKDKICSFDLAEQMKAGISKSHIVAFEKSGHSMFLEETVKFNKELIKFAK
;
A
#
# COMPACT_ATOMS: atom_id res chain seq x y z
N MET A 1 -36.05 11.20 -13.79
CA MET A 1 -35.44 12.23 -12.93
C MET A 1 -35.16 11.59 -11.58
N THR A 2 -33.98 11.05 -11.41
CA THR A 2 -33.51 10.46 -10.16
C THR A 2 -33.11 11.60 -9.23
N LYS A 3 -33.73 11.69 -8.05
CA LYS A 3 -33.37 12.64 -7.00
C LYS A 3 -31.93 12.42 -6.62
N ALA A 4 -31.09 13.46 -6.75
CA ALA A 4 -29.78 13.48 -6.09
C ALA A 4 -30.02 13.29 -4.58
N ALA A 5 -29.39 12.27 -4.01
CA ALA A 5 -29.40 12.10 -2.57
C ALA A 5 -28.67 13.31 -1.95
N ASP A 6 -29.30 13.97 -0.99
CA ASP A 6 -28.65 14.97 -0.15
C ASP A 6 -27.51 14.28 0.60
N ILE A 7 -26.30 14.48 0.14
CA ILE A 7 -25.10 14.08 0.86
C ILE A 7 -24.87 15.14 1.93
N SER A 8 -25.33 14.86 3.13
CA SER A 8 -24.96 15.62 4.33
C SER A 8 -23.48 15.38 4.60
N MET A 9 -22.62 16.19 4.01
CA MET A 9 -21.18 16.23 4.27
C MET A 9 -20.92 16.93 5.60
N SER A 10 -21.17 16.29 6.72
CA SER A 10 -20.69 16.73 8.03
C SER A 10 -19.34 16.06 8.35
N GLY A 11 -18.41 16.11 7.42
CA GLY A 11 -17.06 15.62 7.64
C GLY A 11 -16.12 16.78 7.93
N THR A 12 -15.76 17.00 9.19
CA THR A 12 -14.62 17.87 9.52
C THR A 12 -13.36 17.22 8.99
N THR A 13 -12.61 17.93 8.13
CA THR A 13 -11.25 17.54 7.76
C THR A 13 -10.44 17.48 9.04
N ARG A 14 -9.93 16.28 9.37
CA ARG A 14 -9.11 16.05 10.56
C ARG A 14 -7.65 16.33 10.23
N THR A 15 -6.78 16.20 11.22
CA THR A 15 -5.34 16.51 11.15
C THR A 15 -4.71 16.08 9.83
N GLU A 16 -4.22 17.05 9.06
CA GLU A 16 -3.56 16.81 7.78
C GLU A 16 -2.12 16.30 7.93
N TYR A 17 -1.45 16.66 9.04
CA TYR A 17 -0.06 16.27 9.33
C TYR A 17 0.10 15.79 10.76
N LEU A 18 0.86 14.68 10.93
CA LEU A 18 1.25 14.15 12.23
C LEU A 18 2.77 14.01 12.32
N GLU A 19 3.34 14.59 13.38
CA GLU A 19 4.75 14.39 13.68
C GLU A 19 4.99 12.97 14.22
N VAL A 20 5.89 12.22 13.58
CA VAL A 20 6.26 10.85 13.97
C VAL A 20 7.64 10.76 14.60
N ASP A 21 8.52 11.70 14.28
CA ASP A 21 9.82 11.91 14.90
C ASP A 21 10.09 13.41 15.00
N PRO A 22 11.07 13.88 15.79
CA PRO A 22 11.44 15.30 15.83
C PRO A 22 11.68 15.83 14.41
N ASN A 23 10.89 16.82 14.01
CA ASN A 23 10.90 17.44 12.67
C ASN A 23 10.56 16.52 11.49
N ILE A 24 9.87 15.40 11.72
CA ILE A 24 9.37 14.53 10.66
C ILE A 24 7.86 14.38 10.80
N ARG A 25 7.12 14.94 9.85
CA ARG A 25 5.66 14.89 9.77
C ARG A 25 5.21 14.06 8.59
N LEU A 26 4.22 13.24 8.82
CA LEU A 26 3.52 12.51 7.77
C LEU A 26 2.23 13.22 7.40
N HIS A 27 1.95 13.28 6.11
CA HIS A 27 0.65 13.70 5.60
C HIS A 27 -0.37 12.56 5.78
N ILE A 28 -1.56 12.91 6.25
CA ILE A 28 -2.65 11.98 6.56
C ILE A 28 -3.93 12.51 5.92
N SER A 29 -4.54 11.73 5.05
CA SER A 29 -5.92 11.94 4.62
C SER A 29 -6.85 11.18 5.57
N ASP A 30 -7.64 11.89 6.39
CA ASP A 30 -8.54 11.31 7.41
C ASP A 30 -9.96 11.82 7.20
N LEU A 31 -10.82 11.00 6.62
CA LEU A 31 -12.16 11.34 6.15
C LEU A 31 -13.20 10.32 6.64
N GLY A 32 -14.45 10.80 6.77
CA GLY A 32 -15.58 9.96 7.19
C GLY A 32 -15.57 9.65 8.69
N GLU A 33 -16.50 8.79 9.09
CA GLU A 33 -16.74 8.38 10.48
C GLU A 33 -16.99 6.86 10.55
N GLY A 34 -16.95 6.29 11.74
CA GLY A 34 -17.18 4.86 11.97
C GLY A 34 -15.89 4.07 12.17
N ARG A 35 -15.94 2.76 11.88
CA ARG A 35 -14.79 1.86 12.04
C ARG A 35 -13.66 2.27 11.12
N PRO A 36 -12.41 2.41 11.62
CA PRO A 36 -11.32 2.90 10.80
C PRO A 36 -10.81 1.84 9.81
N ILE A 37 -10.62 2.29 8.55
CA ILE A 37 -9.81 1.61 7.53
C ILE A 37 -8.56 2.46 7.33
N VAL A 38 -7.40 1.92 7.67
CA VAL A 38 -6.10 2.58 7.51
C VAL A 38 -5.43 2.04 6.26
N LEU A 39 -5.03 2.92 5.35
CA LEU A 39 -4.48 2.56 4.03
C LEU A 39 -3.03 3.03 3.91
N ILE A 40 -2.15 2.11 3.51
CA ILE A 40 -0.72 2.34 3.29
C ILE A 40 -0.41 2.13 1.81
N HIS A 41 0.12 3.18 1.17
CA HIS A 41 0.46 3.15 -0.26
C HIS A 41 1.69 2.29 -0.59
N GLY A 42 1.84 1.96 -1.88
CA GLY A 42 3.02 1.28 -2.42
C GLY A 42 4.11 2.24 -2.90
N TRP A 43 5.26 1.68 -3.25
CA TRP A 43 6.37 2.39 -3.89
C TRP A 43 6.01 2.78 -5.34
N PRO A 44 6.38 3.94 -5.81
CA PRO A 44 6.78 5.15 -5.10
C PRO A 44 5.63 6.18 -5.01
N LEU A 45 4.43 5.69 -4.72
CA LEU A 45 3.17 6.44 -4.69
C LEU A 45 2.99 7.27 -3.39
N SER A 46 1.77 7.76 -3.15
CA SER A 46 1.31 8.42 -1.93
C SER A 46 -0.13 8.01 -1.61
N ASP A 47 -0.71 8.54 -0.52
CA ASP A 47 -2.12 8.37 -0.15
C ASP A 47 -3.09 8.72 -1.29
N GLU A 48 -2.72 9.65 -2.18
CA GLU A 48 -3.52 10.08 -3.32
C GLU A 48 -3.92 8.92 -4.26
N MET A 49 -3.13 7.83 -4.30
CA MET A 49 -3.47 6.66 -5.11
C MET A 49 -4.82 6.02 -4.77
N PHE A 50 -5.33 6.24 -3.55
CA PHE A 50 -6.58 5.67 -3.07
C PHE A 50 -7.82 6.53 -3.37
N GLU A 51 -7.73 7.55 -4.21
CA GLU A 51 -8.82 8.47 -4.52
C GLU A 51 -10.13 7.75 -4.89
N TYR A 52 -10.05 6.70 -5.70
CA TYR A 52 -11.22 5.92 -6.14
C TYR A 52 -11.78 4.96 -5.08
N GLN A 53 -11.14 4.85 -3.91
CA GLN A 53 -11.60 4.04 -2.78
C GLN A 53 -12.35 4.89 -1.74
N PHE A 54 -11.97 6.16 -1.56
CA PHE A 54 -12.51 7.01 -0.50
C PHE A 54 -14.03 7.08 -0.49
N SER A 55 -14.65 7.44 -1.62
CA SER A 55 -16.12 7.66 -1.68
C SER A 55 -16.90 6.41 -1.30
N ASP A 56 -16.53 5.24 -1.84
CA ASP A 56 -17.28 4.00 -1.58
C ASP A 56 -17.12 3.54 -0.12
N LEU A 57 -15.91 3.67 0.44
CA LEU A 57 -15.64 3.30 1.83
C LEU A 57 -16.36 4.22 2.81
N ILE A 58 -16.31 5.53 2.60
CA ILE A 58 -16.99 6.52 3.43
C ILE A 58 -18.52 6.34 3.36
N ASN A 59 -19.08 6.18 2.16
CA ASN A 59 -20.51 5.93 1.96
C ASN A 59 -20.97 4.59 2.56
N SER A 60 -20.02 3.67 2.81
CA SER A 60 -20.30 2.40 3.49
C SER A 60 -20.18 2.48 5.03
N GLY A 61 -19.93 3.69 5.58
CA GLY A 61 -19.90 3.96 7.03
C GLY A 61 -18.55 3.73 7.68
N PHE A 62 -17.44 3.87 6.93
CA PHE A 62 -16.10 3.74 7.46
C PHE A 62 -15.40 5.13 7.58
N ARG A 63 -14.56 5.26 8.60
CA ARG A 63 -13.54 6.30 8.65
C ARG A 63 -12.33 5.82 7.86
N VAL A 64 -11.91 6.55 6.83
CA VAL A 64 -10.79 6.19 5.97
C VAL A 64 -9.59 7.07 6.31
N ILE A 65 -8.48 6.44 6.67
CA ILE A 65 -7.23 7.09 7.04
C ILE A 65 -6.14 6.60 6.09
N ALA A 66 -5.77 7.41 5.12
CA ALA A 66 -4.66 7.08 4.22
C ALA A 66 -3.40 7.81 4.64
N ILE A 67 -2.31 7.06 4.86
CA ILE A 67 -1.04 7.57 5.37
C ILE A 67 -0.05 7.67 4.22
N THR A 68 0.49 8.86 3.99
CA THR A 68 1.67 9.03 3.14
C THR A 68 2.93 8.76 3.95
N LEU A 69 3.70 7.75 3.55
CA LEU A 69 4.95 7.37 4.21
C LEU A 69 6.00 8.49 4.11
N ARG A 70 6.94 8.55 5.07
CA ARG A 70 8.10 9.45 4.97
C ARG A 70 8.81 9.28 3.63
N GLY A 71 9.27 10.37 3.03
CA GLY A 71 9.96 10.37 1.75
C GLY A 71 9.06 10.50 0.52
N PHE A 72 7.74 10.34 0.67
CA PHE A 72 6.76 10.29 -0.40
C PHE A 72 5.75 11.45 -0.32
N GLY A 73 5.11 11.74 -1.45
CA GLY A 73 4.03 12.71 -1.54
C GLY A 73 4.28 14.01 -0.77
N LYS A 74 3.34 14.37 0.08
CA LYS A 74 3.36 15.59 0.92
C LYS A 74 4.07 15.39 2.26
N SER A 75 4.47 14.17 2.64
CA SER A 75 5.22 13.91 3.86
C SER A 75 6.64 14.44 3.80
N ASP A 76 7.24 14.71 4.98
CA ASP A 76 8.64 15.11 5.07
C ASP A 76 9.57 14.03 4.50
N LYS A 77 10.69 14.47 3.93
CA LYS A 77 11.63 13.64 3.16
C LYS A 77 13.03 13.61 3.79
N PRO A 78 13.16 13.05 5.02
CA PRO A 78 14.45 13.06 5.72
C PRO A 78 15.49 12.17 5.04
N PHE A 79 16.77 12.49 5.24
CA PHE A 79 17.82 11.50 5.05
C PHE A 79 17.81 10.53 6.22
N GLY A 80 18.03 9.24 5.94
CA GLY A 80 18.03 8.20 6.98
C GLY A 80 17.56 6.84 6.48
N SER A 81 17.09 6.00 7.39
CA SER A 81 16.60 4.68 7.06
C SER A 81 15.16 4.71 6.54
N TYR A 82 14.90 3.87 5.54
CA TYR A 82 13.60 3.61 4.93
C TYR A 82 13.25 2.12 4.96
N ASN A 83 13.81 1.39 5.92
CA ASN A 83 13.46 -0.02 6.12
C ASN A 83 12.05 -0.16 6.71
N TYR A 84 11.52 -1.38 6.67
CA TYR A 84 10.14 -1.62 7.11
C TYR A 84 9.92 -1.43 8.61
N ASP A 85 10.96 -1.55 9.43
CA ASP A 85 10.85 -1.28 10.89
C ASP A 85 10.60 0.19 11.17
N VAL A 86 11.28 1.08 10.44
CA VAL A 86 11.06 2.54 10.55
C VAL A 86 9.64 2.90 10.11
N HIS A 87 9.19 2.39 8.96
CA HIS A 87 7.83 2.65 8.48
C HIS A 87 6.76 2.05 9.42
N ALA A 88 6.97 0.85 9.94
CA ALA A 88 6.05 0.22 10.89
C ALA A 88 5.96 1.00 12.20
N LEU A 89 7.10 1.57 12.68
CA LEU A 89 7.12 2.45 13.85
C LEU A 89 6.36 3.75 13.59
N ASP A 90 6.51 4.34 12.41
CA ASP A 90 5.74 5.52 12.01
C ASP A 90 4.25 5.26 12.05
N ILE A 91 3.80 4.15 11.45
CA ILE A 91 2.40 3.74 11.48
C ILE A 91 1.91 3.58 12.92
N LYS A 92 2.70 2.91 13.79
CA LYS A 92 2.36 2.78 15.21
C LYS A 92 2.13 4.14 15.88
N LYS A 93 3.03 5.10 15.63
CA LYS A 93 2.92 6.45 16.18
C LYS A 93 1.67 7.18 15.69
N VAL A 94 1.34 7.04 14.39
CA VAL A 94 0.12 7.60 13.80
C VAL A 94 -1.12 6.99 14.45
N LEU A 95 -1.23 5.66 14.50
CA LEU A 95 -2.39 4.98 15.08
C LEU A 95 -2.58 5.32 16.55
N THR A 96 -1.48 5.42 17.31
CA THR A 96 -1.52 5.82 18.73
C THR A 96 -1.98 7.27 18.89
N LYS A 97 -1.43 8.22 18.11
CA LYS A 97 -1.80 9.65 18.21
C LYS A 97 -3.24 9.93 17.78
N LEU A 98 -3.78 9.15 16.84
CA LEU A 98 -5.18 9.25 16.43
C LEU A 98 -6.14 8.45 17.32
N ASP A 99 -5.66 7.80 18.38
CA ASP A 99 -6.42 6.88 19.28
C ASP A 99 -7.22 5.82 18.48
N ILE A 100 -6.59 5.25 17.45
CA ILE A 100 -7.22 4.26 16.60
C ILE A 100 -7.43 2.96 17.37
N LYS A 101 -8.61 2.37 17.20
CA LYS A 101 -8.97 1.07 17.78
C LYS A 101 -9.70 0.23 16.74
N ASP A 102 -9.49 -1.08 16.77
CA ASP A 102 -10.21 -2.06 15.95
C ASP A 102 -10.14 -1.76 14.43
N ALA A 103 -9.00 -1.23 13.96
CA ALA A 103 -8.84 -0.86 12.56
C ALA A 103 -8.72 -2.07 11.63
N ILE A 104 -9.12 -1.86 10.37
CA ILE A 104 -8.68 -2.67 9.24
C ILE A 104 -7.43 -1.99 8.68
N LEU A 105 -6.27 -2.65 8.74
CA LEU A 105 -5.04 -2.15 8.15
C LEU A 105 -4.91 -2.69 6.73
N GLY A 106 -4.99 -1.82 5.74
CA GLY A 106 -4.83 -2.13 4.33
C GLY A 106 -3.48 -1.65 3.80
N GLY A 107 -2.74 -2.51 3.08
CA GLY A 107 -1.46 -2.12 2.49
C GLY A 107 -1.32 -2.59 1.04
N PHE A 108 -0.91 -1.66 0.17
CA PHE A 108 -0.66 -1.94 -1.24
C PHE A 108 0.84 -2.15 -1.50
N SER A 109 1.21 -3.24 -2.20
CA SER A 109 2.58 -3.47 -2.66
C SER A 109 3.59 -3.40 -1.50
N MET A 110 4.55 -2.47 -1.53
CA MET A 110 5.46 -2.17 -0.41
C MET A 110 4.69 -1.87 0.88
N GLY A 111 3.57 -1.13 0.81
CA GLY A 111 2.71 -0.86 1.97
C GLY A 111 2.11 -2.12 2.58
N GLY A 112 1.86 -3.15 1.77
CA GLY A 112 1.45 -4.48 2.25
C GLY A 112 2.55 -5.20 3.03
N ALA A 113 3.79 -5.14 2.53
CA ALA A 113 4.95 -5.67 3.25
C ALA A 113 5.19 -4.93 4.58
N ILE A 114 5.05 -3.61 4.59
CA ILE A 114 5.13 -2.78 5.81
C ILE A 114 3.99 -3.13 6.79
N ALA A 115 2.77 -3.36 6.30
CA ALA A 115 1.63 -3.76 7.13
C ALA A 115 1.85 -5.14 7.78
N ILE A 116 2.44 -6.09 7.06
CA ILE A 116 2.88 -7.40 7.62
C ILE A 116 3.90 -7.18 8.75
N ARG A 117 4.95 -6.37 8.50
CA ARG A 117 5.95 -6.03 9.52
C ARG A 117 5.30 -5.36 10.74
N TYR A 118 4.36 -4.44 10.53
CA TYR A 118 3.64 -3.78 11.61
C TYR A 118 2.89 -4.78 12.49
N VAL A 119 2.06 -5.64 11.88
CA VAL A 119 1.26 -6.64 12.60
C VAL A 119 2.15 -7.61 13.38
N SER A 120 3.24 -8.07 12.77
CA SER A 120 4.20 -8.99 13.40
C SER A 120 4.99 -8.35 14.53
N ALA A 121 5.49 -7.11 14.34
CA ALA A 121 6.38 -6.45 15.30
C ALA A 121 5.63 -5.86 16.51
N TYR A 122 4.33 -5.53 16.35
CA TYR A 122 3.54 -4.86 17.38
C TYR A 122 2.31 -5.66 17.82
N ASP A 123 2.29 -6.97 17.54
CA ASP A 123 1.21 -7.88 17.96
C ASP A 123 -0.18 -7.35 17.56
N ALA A 124 -0.30 -6.86 16.33
CA ALA A 124 -1.50 -6.25 15.77
C ALA A 124 -2.10 -5.10 16.61
N ALA A 125 -1.29 -4.39 17.41
CA ALA A 125 -1.76 -3.27 18.22
C ALA A 125 -2.63 -2.31 17.37
N HIS A 126 -3.81 -1.92 17.86
CA HIS A 126 -4.81 -1.07 17.17
C HIS A 126 -5.54 -1.71 15.98
N VAL A 127 -5.14 -2.91 15.52
CA VAL A 127 -5.59 -3.54 14.27
C VAL A 127 -6.27 -4.87 14.57
N SER A 128 -7.45 -5.10 14.00
CA SER A 128 -8.22 -6.34 14.16
C SER A 128 -8.31 -7.17 12.88
N LYS A 129 -8.08 -6.56 11.72
CA LYS A 129 -8.06 -7.23 10.42
C LYS A 129 -6.95 -6.67 9.55
N LEU A 130 -6.33 -7.51 8.71
CA LEU A 130 -5.28 -7.12 7.76
C LEU A 130 -5.79 -7.32 6.32
N ALA A 131 -5.56 -6.33 5.45
CA ALA A 131 -5.89 -6.43 4.03
C ALA A 131 -4.64 -6.14 3.18
N LEU A 132 -4.24 -7.08 2.34
CA LEU A 132 -3.02 -7.03 1.53
C LEU A 132 -3.39 -6.91 0.06
N PHE A 133 -2.94 -5.85 -0.61
CA PHE A 133 -3.28 -5.53 -1.99
C PHE A 133 -2.03 -5.65 -2.87
N GLY A 134 -1.88 -6.70 -3.66
CA GLY A 134 -0.68 -6.92 -4.48
C GLY A 134 0.61 -6.79 -3.67
N ALA A 135 0.63 -7.30 -2.43
CA ALA A 135 1.70 -7.04 -1.49
C ALA A 135 3.05 -7.60 -1.97
N ALA A 136 4.12 -6.82 -1.80
CA ALA A 136 5.49 -7.21 -2.10
C ALA A 136 6.07 -8.09 -0.96
N ALA A 137 5.43 -9.20 -0.68
CA ALA A 137 5.70 -10.08 0.45
C ALA A 137 5.42 -11.56 0.08
N PRO A 138 6.04 -12.53 0.78
CA PRO A 138 6.96 -12.39 1.91
C PRO A 138 8.36 -11.92 1.54
N ILE A 139 8.81 -12.15 0.32
CA ILE A 139 10.07 -11.67 -0.24
C ILE A 139 9.78 -11.17 -1.65
N TRP A 140 10.26 -9.96 -1.99
CA TRP A 140 10.00 -9.41 -3.32
C TRP A 140 11.01 -9.84 -4.37
N THR A 141 12.20 -10.27 -3.97
CA THR A 141 13.26 -10.72 -4.87
C THR A 141 13.58 -12.20 -4.68
N GLN A 142 14.19 -12.80 -5.70
CA GLN A 142 14.62 -14.19 -5.66
C GLN A 142 15.68 -14.44 -4.58
N HIS A 143 15.53 -15.57 -3.89
CA HIS A 143 16.52 -16.16 -2.99
C HIS A 143 16.74 -17.62 -3.38
N LYS A 144 17.80 -18.25 -2.86
CA LYS A 144 18.14 -19.64 -3.18
C LYS A 144 16.99 -20.62 -2.93
N ASP A 145 16.21 -20.36 -1.88
CA ASP A 145 15.06 -21.15 -1.41
C ASP A 145 13.71 -20.47 -1.69
N PHE A 146 13.71 -19.39 -2.48
CA PHE A 146 12.53 -18.63 -2.87
C PHE A 146 12.70 -18.11 -4.31
N PRO A 147 12.36 -18.92 -5.33
CA PRO A 147 12.69 -18.63 -6.73
C PRO A 147 11.68 -17.69 -7.44
N TYR A 148 10.80 -17.02 -6.69
CA TYR A 148 9.74 -16.21 -7.25
C TYR A 148 10.17 -14.77 -7.52
N ASN A 149 9.49 -14.11 -8.48
CA ASN A 149 9.65 -12.71 -8.84
C ASN A 149 11.02 -12.39 -9.50
N PHE A 150 11.69 -11.30 -9.14
CA PHE A 150 12.86 -10.80 -9.84
C PHE A 150 14.18 -11.18 -9.15
N PRO A 151 15.30 -11.31 -9.89
CA PRO A 151 16.62 -11.38 -9.28
C PRO A 151 16.99 -10.02 -8.61
N LYS A 152 17.79 -10.05 -7.57
CA LYS A 152 18.25 -8.83 -6.86
C LYS A 152 18.93 -7.83 -7.79
N SER A 153 19.68 -8.32 -8.80
CA SER A 153 20.36 -7.46 -9.79
C SER A 153 19.40 -6.58 -10.60
N ALA A 154 18.18 -7.07 -10.88
CA ALA A 154 17.18 -6.24 -11.56
C ALA A 154 16.76 -5.04 -10.71
N VAL A 155 16.73 -5.18 -9.37
CA VAL A 155 16.46 -4.07 -8.46
C VAL A 155 17.64 -3.11 -8.37
N ASP A 156 18.89 -3.62 -8.45
CA ASP A 156 20.07 -2.77 -8.53
C ASP A 156 20.06 -1.88 -9.78
N ASP A 157 19.57 -2.41 -10.92
CA ASP A 157 19.39 -1.63 -12.15
C ASP A 157 18.32 -0.55 -11.97
N LEU A 158 17.22 -0.82 -11.25
CA LEU A 158 16.21 0.19 -10.92
C LEU A 158 16.78 1.30 -10.02
N ILE A 159 17.60 0.93 -9.02
CA ILE A 159 18.27 1.90 -8.14
C ILE A 159 19.22 2.79 -8.93
N LYS A 160 20.00 2.20 -9.84
CA LYS A 160 20.88 2.94 -10.75
C LYS A 160 20.07 3.92 -11.61
N LEU A 161 19.04 3.44 -12.30
CA LEU A 161 18.18 4.26 -13.14
C LEU A 161 17.48 5.40 -12.36
N ASN A 162 17.13 5.16 -11.08
CA ASN A 162 16.57 6.21 -10.23
C ASN A 162 17.50 7.43 -10.07
N TYR A 163 18.81 7.22 -10.07
CA TYR A 163 19.77 8.32 -9.97
C TYR A 163 20.19 8.90 -11.34
N GLU A 164 20.16 8.09 -12.40
CA GLU A 164 20.52 8.51 -13.75
C GLU A 164 19.36 9.19 -14.49
N ASP A 165 18.17 8.59 -14.45
CA ASP A 165 16.96 9.08 -15.14
C ASP A 165 15.68 8.61 -14.43
N ARG A 166 15.34 9.25 -13.31
CA ARG A 166 14.14 8.92 -12.54
C ARG A 166 12.83 9.09 -13.33
N PRO A 167 12.64 10.12 -14.18
CA PRO A 167 11.47 10.20 -15.05
C PRO A 167 11.29 8.97 -15.94
N MET A 168 12.37 8.45 -16.52
CA MET A 168 12.34 7.23 -17.32
C MET A 168 11.99 6.01 -16.47
N LEU A 169 12.57 5.88 -15.27
CA LEU A 169 12.21 4.81 -14.32
C LEU A 169 10.70 4.79 -14.05
N ILE A 170 10.10 5.94 -13.72
CA ILE A 170 8.68 6.08 -13.42
C ILE A 170 7.83 5.77 -14.65
N SER A 171 8.21 6.27 -15.82
CA SER A 171 7.53 5.96 -17.09
C SER A 171 7.53 4.45 -17.39
N ASN A 172 8.65 3.77 -17.18
CA ASN A 172 8.75 2.32 -17.38
C ASN A 172 7.91 1.55 -16.35
N PHE A 173 7.93 1.98 -15.08
CA PHE A 173 7.11 1.40 -14.01
C PHE A 173 5.61 1.49 -14.35
N SER A 174 5.14 2.64 -14.84
CA SER A 174 3.73 2.83 -15.16
C SER A 174 3.22 1.92 -16.30
N LYS A 175 4.10 1.47 -17.22
CA LYS A 175 3.74 0.55 -18.30
C LYS A 175 3.43 -0.87 -17.80
N ILE A 176 4.06 -1.29 -16.71
CA ILE A 176 3.90 -2.64 -16.13
C ILE A 176 2.97 -2.67 -14.92
N LEU A 177 2.48 -1.51 -14.47
CA LEU A 177 1.59 -1.39 -13.30
C LEU A 177 0.24 -2.07 -13.54
N SER A 178 -0.26 -2.09 -14.76
CA SER A 178 -1.54 -2.71 -15.14
C SER A 178 -1.34 -3.99 -15.96
N ALA A 179 -2.39 -4.78 -16.12
CA ALA A 179 -2.37 -6.05 -16.85
C ALA A 179 -1.83 -5.89 -18.26
N THR A 180 -2.24 -4.81 -18.96
CA THR A 180 -1.74 -4.37 -20.26
C THR A 180 -1.50 -2.87 -20.27
N GLU A 181 -0.68 -2.37 -21.19
CA GLU A 181 -0.44 -0.92 -21.30
C GLU A 181 -1.71 -0.11 -21.58
N THR A 182 -2.77 -0.75 -22.08
CA THR A 182 -4.05 -0.09 -22.40
C THR A 182 -5.13 -0.27 -21.33
N SER A 183 -4.87 -1.05 -20.28
CA SER A 183 -5.85 -1.29 -19.21
C SER A 183 -6.18 -0.02 -18.40
N LEU A 184 -5.23 0.90 -18.30
CA LEU A 184 -5.43 2.24 -17.76
C LEU A 184 -5.31 3.27 -18.89
N ASN A 185 -6.21 4.26 -18.91
CA ASN A 185 -6.12 5.35 -19.88
C ASN A 185 -4.92 6.27 -19.58
N GLU A 186 -4.56 7.11 -20.56
CA GLU A 186 -3.41 8.01 -20.46
C GLU A 186 -3.54 9.01 -19.30
N GLY A 187 -4.73 9.54 -19.05
CA GLY A 187 -4.98 10.48 -17.95
C GLY A 187 -4.65 9.87 -16.59
N ILE A 188 -5.09 8.63 -16.34
CA ILE A 188 -4.77 7.91 -15.08
C ILE A 188 -3.27 7.63 -15.00
N ARG A 189 -2.61 7.23 -16.07
CA ARG A 189 -1.16 6.99 -16.06
C ARG A 189 -0.38 8.28 -15.77
N ASN A 190 -0.75 9.39 -16.40
CA ASN A 190 -0.10 10.67 -16.18
C ASN A 190 -0.29 11.16 -14.74
N TRP A 191 -1.49 11.00 -14.18
CA TRP A 191 -1.78 11.28 -12.78
C TRP A 191 -0.91 10.43 -11.83
N LEU A 192 -0.84 9.11 -12.03
CA LEU A 192 0.03 8.22 -11.23
C LEU A 192 1.52 8.59 -11.35
N ASN A 193 1.99 8.92 -12.56
CA ASN A 193 3.37 9.39 -12.77
C ASN A 193 3.65 10.68 -11.97
N GLY A 194 2.69 11.61 -11.94
CA GLY A 194 2.79 12.82 -11.12
C GLY A 194 2.94 12.51 -9.63
N ILE A 195 2.11 11.59 -9.11
CA ILE A 195 2.22 11.11 -7.73
C ILE A 195 3.60 10.50 -7.48
N CYS A 196 4.06 9.59 -8.33
CA CYS A 196 5.37 8.94 -8.19
C CYS A 196 6.54 9.94 -8.19
N LEU A 197 6.49 10.97 -9.05
CA LEU A 197 7.54 11.99 -9.15
C LEU A 197 7.57 12.94 -7.94
N SER A 198 6.51 12.98 -7.12
CA SER A 198 6.49 13.76 -5.88
C SER A 198 7.37 13.17 -4.77
N ALA A 199 7.73 11.89 -4.85
CA ALA A 199 8.67 11.25 -3.92
C ALA A 199 10.08 11.83 -4.03
N SER A 200 10.91 11.76 -2.97
CA SER A 200 12.33 12.09 -3.10
C SER A 200 13.10 10.95 -3.79
N SER A 201 14.11 11.28 -4.61
CA SER A 201 14.94 10.25 -5.26
C SER A 201 15.67 9.39 -4.23
N TYR A 202 16.10 9.99 -3.13
CA TYR A 202 16.74 9.28 -2.03
C TYR A 202 15.79 8.24 -1.38
N ALA A 203 14.57 8.66 -1.00
CA ALA A 203 13.57 7.75 -0.43
C ALA A 203 13.18 6.64 -1.42
N THR A 204 13.04 6.98 -2.71
CA THR A 204 12.76 6.02 -3.78
C THR A 204 13.83 4.93 -3.84
N ALA A 205 15.11 5.30 -3.83
CA ALA A 205 16.23 4.35 -3.86
C ALA A 205 16.33 3.52 -2.57
N GLN A 206 16.23 4.16 -1.39
CA GLN A 206 16.32 3.45 -0.10
C GLN A 206 15.19 2.44 0.08
N SER A 207 14.00 2.76 -0.39
CA SER A 207 12.86 1.84 -0.36
C SER A 207 13.02 0.67 -1.34
N LEU A 208 13.67 0.87 -2.50
CA LEU A 208 14.05 -0.23 -3.39
C LEU A 208 15.06 -1.18 -2.72
N ILE A 209 16.01 -0.64 -1.94
CA ILE A 209 16.94 -1.46 -1.15
C ILE A 209 16.17 -2.28 -0.11
N ALA A 210 15.22 -1.67 0.60
CA ALA A 210 14.38 -2.38 1.57
C ALA A 210 13.55 -3.49 0.89
N LEU A 211 12.92 -3.20 -0.26
CA LEU A 211 12.19 -4.18 -1.07
C LEU A 211 13.08 -5.33 -1.53
N ARG A 212 14.32 -5.03 -1.95
CA ARG A 212 15.28 -6.02 -2.44
C ARG A 212 15.72 -6.99 -1.35
N ASP A 213 15.92 -6.50 -0.13
CA ASP A 213 16.69 -7.23 0.90
C ASP A 213 15.84 -7.79 2.05
N THR A 214 14.56 -7.33 2.20
CA THR A 214 13.74 -7.75 3.34
C THR A 214 13.09 -9.11 3.10
N ASP A 215 13.25 -10.01 4.07
CA ASP A 215 12.57 -11.30 4.17
C ASP A 215 11.57 -11.27 5.33
N LEU A 216 10.29 -11.42 5.00
CA LEU A 216 9.17 -11.40 5.94
C LEU A 216 8.56 -12.79 6.19
N ARG A 217 9.20 -13.89 5.76
CA ARG A 217 8.65 -15.24 5.96
C ARG A 217 8.40 -15.53 7.43
N GLY A 218 9.33 -15.17 8.30
CA GLY A 218 9.17 -15.32 9.75
C GLY A 218 8.14 -14.36 10.39
N ASP A 219 7.68 -13.34 9.64
CA ASP A 219 6.61 -12.45 10.09
C ASP A 219 5.22 -13.03 9.81
N LEU A 220 5.06 -13.81 8.72
CA LEU A 220 3.77 -14.35 8.32
C LEU A 220 3.15 -15.24 9.40
N GLU A 221 3.96 -16.10 10.04
CA GLU A 221 3.51 -17.03 11.06
C GLU A 221 2.98 -16.33 12.33
N LYS A 222 3.43 -15.09 12.57
CA LYS A 222 2.99 -14.28 13.71
C LYS A 222 1.66 -13.58 13.48
N ILE A 223 1.13 -13.61 12.25
CA ILE A 223 -0.14 -12.97 11.92
C ILE A 223 -1.29 -13.88 12.31
N THR A 224 -1.96 -13.56 13.40
CA THR A 224 -3.07 -14.34 13.98
C THR A 224 -4.46 -13.76 13.71
N ILE A 225 -4.52 -12.54 13.17
CA ILE A 225 -5.77 -11.84 12.84
C ILE A 225 -6.30 -12.24 11.46
N PRO A 226 -7.62 -12.10 11.20
CA PRO A 226 -8.19 -12.33 9.88
C PRO A 226 -7.48 -11.50 8.81
N THR A 227 -7.10 -12.15 7.69
CA THR A 227 -6.33 -11.51 6.62
C THR A 227 -6.97 -11.75 5.27
N LEU A 228 -7.23 -10.66 4.54
CA LEU A 228 -7.65 -10.65 3.15
C LEU A 228 -6.45 -10.40 2.24
N ILE A 229 -6.24 -11.26 1.24
CA ILE A 229 -5.20 -11.08 0.21
C ILE A 229 -5.91 -10.82 -1.12
N MET A 230 -5.81 -9.60 -1.65
CA MET A 230 -6.33 -9.23 -2.96
C MET A 230 -5.16 -9.08 -3.95
N HIS A 231 -5.19 -9.83 -5.06
CA HIS A 231 -4.06 -9.87 -5.96
C HIS A 231 -4.47 -10.05 -7.42
N GLY A 232 -3.83 -9.32 -8.33
CA GLY A 232 -4.03 -9.42 -9.76
C GLY A 232 -3.35 -10.67 -10.33
N LYS A 233 -4.08 -11.46 -11.14
CA LYS A 233 -3.50 -12.65 -11.80
C LYS A 233 -2.47 -12.30 -12.87
N LYS A 234 -2.52 -11.07 -13.39
CA LYS A 234 -1.61 -10.56 -14.44
C LYS A 234 -0.60 -9.58 -13.88
N ASP A 235 -0.36 -9.60 -12.56
CA ASP A 235 0.59 -8.73 -11.89
C ASP A 235 2.02 -9.07 -12.34
N LYS A 236 2.71 -8.09 -12.93
CA LYS A 236 4.08 -8.19 -13.44
C LYS A 236 5.12 -7.64 -12.47
N ILE A 237 4.67 -7.03 -11.36
CA ILE A 237 5.51 -6.40 -10.33
C ILE A 237 5.61 -7.30 -9.10
N CYS A 238 4.47 -7.82 -8.66
CA CYS A 238 4.40 -8.82 -7.59
C CYS A 238 3.67 -10.03 -8.17
N SER A 239 4.40 -11.09 -8.54
CA SER A 239 3.79 -12.27 -9.16
C SER A 239 2.69 -12.85 -8.25
N PHE A 240 1.70 -13.51 -8.85
CA PHE A 240 0.61 -14.13 -8.09
C PHE A 240 1.11 -15.21 -7.11
N ASP A 241 2.29 -15.79 -7.38
CA ASP A 241 2.95 -16.72 -6.46
C ASP A 241 3.15 -16.11 -5.07
N LEU A 242 3.43 -14.79 -5.00
CA LEU A 242 3.58 -14.10 -3.71
C LEU A 242 2.30 -14.14 -2.88
N ALA A 243 1.12 -14.02 -3.54
CA ALA A 243 -0.16 -14.18 -2.84
C ALA A 243 -0.34 -15.60 -2.31
N GLU A 244 0.06 -16.60 -3.07
CA GLU A 244 0.01 -18.02 -2.66
C GLU A 244 0.95 -18.28 -1.48
N GLN A 245 2.16 -17.71 -1.50
CA GLN A 245 3.11 -17.80 -0.39
C GLN A 245 2.61 -17.11 0.88
N MET A 246 2.00 -15.92 0.76
CA MET A 246 1.36 -15.25 1.90
C MET A 246 0.19 -16.08 2.44
N LYS A 247 -0.63 -16.67 1.56
CA LYS A 247 -1.73 -17.55 1.96
C LYS A 247 -1.24 -18.79 2.71
N ALA A 248 -0.13 -19.37 2.26
CA ALA A 248 0.48 -20.53 2.93
C ALA A 248 1.04 -20.18 4.31
N GLY A 249 1.62 -18.97 4.47
CA GLY A 249 2.25 -18.54 5.73
C GLY A 249 1.27 -17.92 6.74
N ILE A 250 0.09 -17.43 6.34
CA ILE A 250 -0.88 -16.77 7.23
C ILE A 250 -2.11 -17.68 7.41
N SER A 251 -2.24 -18.29 8.56
CA SER A 251 -3.27 -19.32 8.83
C SER A 251 -4.71 -18.82 8.62
N LYS A 252 -5.04 -17.60 9.07
CA LYS A 252 -6.38 -17.01 8.97
C LYS A 252 -6.54 -16.11 7.74
N SER A 253 -5.98 -16.52 6.59
CA SER A 253 -6.06 -15.73 5.37
C SER A 253 -6.90 -16.38 4.28
N HIS A 254 -7.41 -15.56 3.36
CA HIS A 254 -8.01 -16.02 2.10
C HIS A 254 -7.62 -15.08 0.95
N ILE A 255 -7.54 -15.64 -0.27
CA ILE A 255 -7.22 -14.90 -1.48
C ILE A 255 -8.49 -14.55 -2.23
N VAL A 256 -8.58 -13.31 -2.68
CA VAL A 256 -9.49 -12.85 -3.73
C VAL A 256 -8.66 -12.50 -4.96
N ALA A 257 -8.72 -13.34 -5.97
CA ALA A 257 -8.00 -13.14 -7.23
C ALA A 257 -8.73 -12.15 -8.14
N PHE A 258 -7.97 -11.27 -8.79
CA PHE A 258 -8.42 -10.32 -9.80
C PHE A 258 -7.94 -10.82 -11.16
N GLU A 259 -8.79 -11.57 -11.85
CA GLU A 259 -8.45 -12.36 -13.04
C GLU A 259 -8.01 -11.49 -14.24
N LYS A 260 -8.52 -10.24 -14.30
CA LYS A 260 -8.28 -9.34 -15.42
C LYS A 260 -7.20 -8.30 -15.12
N SER A 261 -6.85 -8.11 -13.86
CA SER A 261 -5.97 -7.02 -13.38
C SER A 261 -4.51 -7.42 -13.25
N GLY A 262 -3.64 -6.43 -13.44
CA GLY A 262 -2.25 -6.43 -13.05
C GLY A 262 -2.06 -5.95 -11.59
N HIS A 263 -0.98 -5.21 -11.35
CA HIS A 263 -0.65 -4.69 -10.02
C HIS A 263 -1.66 -3.64 -9.53
N SER A 264 -2.27 -2.88 -10.45
CA SER A 264 -3.23 -1.80 -10.15
C SER A 264 -4.68 -2.25 -10.08
N MET A 265 -4.99 -3.41 -9.49
CA MET A 265 -6.36 -3.95 -9.40
C MET A 265 -7.36 -2.97 -8.77
N PHE A 266 -6.90 -2.06 -7.91
CA PHE A 266 -7.71 -1.01 -7.28
C PHE A 266 -8.22 0.05 -8.28
N LEU A 267 -7.60 0.14 -9.48
CA LEU A 267 -8.02 1.00 -10.61
C LEU A 267 -8.63 0.19 -11.76
N GLU A 268 -8.11 -1.01 -12.04
CA GLU A 268 -8.55 -1.83 -13.18
C GLU A 268 -9.89 -2.53 -12.91
N GLU A 269 -10.15 -2.95 -11.68
CA GLU A 269 -11.39 -3.58 -11.24
C GLU A 269 -11.92 -2.88 -9.96
N THR A 270 -11.99 -1.55 -9.95
CA THR A 270 -12.32 -0.69 -8.79
C THR A 270 -13.57 -1.13 -8.05
N VAL A 271 -14.67 -1.38 -8.77
CA VAL A 271 -15.95 -1.80 -8.16
C VAL A 271 -15.81 -3.12 -7.39
N LYS A 272 -15.11 -4.09 -7.96
CA LYS A 272 -14.84 -5.36 -7.29
C LYS A 272 -13.92 -5.17 -6.10
N PHE A 273 -12.86 -4.38 -6.25
CA PHE A 273 -11.90 -4.08 -5.19
C PHE A 273 -12.61 -3.46 -3.97
N ASN A 274 -13.37 -2.38 -4.18
CA ASN A 274 -14.10 -1.69 -3.12
C ASN A 274 -15.12 -2.62 -2.44
N LYS A 275 -15.88 -3.39 -3.23
CA LYS A 275 -16.86 -4.35 -2.71
C LYS A 275 -16.23 -5.42 -1.81
N GLU A 276 -15.12 -6.03 -2.24
CA GLU A 276 -14.46 -7.09 -1.46
C GLU A 276 -13.81 -6.51 -0.18
N LEU A 277 -13.22 -5.32 -0.26
CA LEU A 277 -12.68 -4.64 0.92
C LEU A 277 -13.79 -4.28 1.92
N ILE A 278 -14.91 -3.69 1.48
CA ILE A 278 -16.07 -3.36 2.31
C ILE A 278 -16.66 -4.62 2.96
N LYS A 279 -16.82 -5.69 2.19
CA LYS A 279 -17.32 -6.97 2.70
C LYS A 279 -16.43 -7.54 3.80
N PHE A 280 -15.13 -7.47 3.62
CA PHE A 280 -14.17 -7.94 4.61
C PHE A 280 -14.12 -7.03 5.84
N ALA A 281 -14.26 -5.71 5.66
CA ALA A 281 -14.19 -4.73 6.74
C ALA A 281 -15.39 -4.79 7.70
N LYS A 282 -16.57 -5.15 7.21
CA LYS A 282 -17.76 -5.45 8.05
C LYS A 282 -17.54 -6.69 8.90
#